data_0cb03776fe8038a823b92ed4a5533204
#
_entry.id   0cb03776fe8038a823b92ed4a5533204
#
_cell.length_a   1.000
_cell.length_b   1.000
_cell.length_c   1.000
_cell.angle_alpha   90.00
_cell.angle_beta   90.00
_cell.angle_gamma   90.00
#
_symmetry.space_group_name_H-M   'P 1'
#
loop_
_entity.id
_entity.type
_entity.pdbx_description
1 polymer ?
#
loop_
_entity_poly.entity_id
_entity_poly.type
_entity_poly.pdbx_seq_one_letter_code
_entity_poly.pdbx_strand_id
1 'polypeptide(L)'
;MDVNSVHLQYITRPNRHLIANDLNRDMEICEHIVSLGLALRSRKNIRVRQPLTSVTITRELDSYYQTIIRDELNVKEVKFEDPEKLAKKICKPDARKIGPKYGKDVQKVIVEAKNGNFVEKENGIIDVGGFILESGEYTMEYL
;
A
#
# COMPACT_ATOMS: atom_id res chain seq x y z
N MET A 1 -18.99 -26.20 -41.35
CA MET A 1 -17.92 -27.15 -41.03
C MET A 1 -18.20 -27.64 -39.62
N ASP A 2 -18.69 -28.88 -39.51
CA ASP A 2 -18.88 -29.49 -38.21
C ASP A 2 -17.51 -29.88 -37.66
N VAL A 3 -17.09 -29.21 -36.62
CA VAL A 3 -15.81 -29.49 -35.96
C VAL A 3 -16.11 -30.44 -34.79
N ASN A 4 -15.69 -31.67 -34.91
CA ASN A 4 -15.97 -32.74 -33.94
C ASN A 4 -15.27 -32.57 -32.59
N SER A 5 -14.45 -31.52 -32.39
CA SER A 5 -13.72 -31.24 -31.15
C SER A 5 -13.51 -29.75 -30.94
N VAL A 6 -13.72 -29.28 -29.71
CA VAL A 6 -13.43 -27.93 -29.29
C VAL A 6 -11.96 -27.56 -29.53
N HIS A 7 -11.04 -28.51 -29.42
CA HIS A 7 -9.61 -28.30 -29.65
C HIS A 7 -9.23 -28.03 -31.11
N LEU A 8 -10.13 -28.28 -32.05
CA LEU A 8 -9.94 -28.00 -33.48
C LEU A 8 -10.60 -26.72 -33.94
N GLN A 9 -11.25 -25.99 -33.03
CA GLN A 9 -11.87 -24.73 -33.35
C GLN A 9 -10.87 -23.57 -33.31
N TYR A 10 -11.03 -22.64 -34.24
CA TYR A 10 -10.24 -21.42 -34.24
C TYR A 10 -10.70 -20.52 -33.12
N ILE A 11 -9.77 -20.02 -32.33
CA ILE A 11 -10.03 -18.94 -31.35
C ILE A 11 -10.41 -17.67 -32.11
N THR A 12 -11.58 -17.13 -31.82
CA THR A 12 -12.04 -15.87 -32.42
C THR A 12 -11.12 -14.74 -31.99
N ARG A 13 -10.86 -13.81 -32.92
CA ARG A 13 -10.07 -12.62 -32.57
C ARG A 13 -10.86 -11.75 -31.59
N PRO A 14 -10.20 -11.21 -30.56
CA PRO A 14 -10.87 -10.32 -29.61
C PRO A 14 -11.39 -9.07 -30.30
N ASN A 15 -12.61 -8.68 -29.98
CA ASN A 15 -13.17 -7.41 -30.43
C ASN A 15 -12.59 -6.27 -29.57
N ARG A 16 -11.63 -5.53 -30.09
CA ARG A 16 -10.93 -4.46 -29.38
C ARG A 16 -11.87 -3.33 -28.92
N HIS A 17 -13.01 -3.15 -29.58
CA HIS A 17 -14.01 -2.13 -29.16
C HIS A 17 -14.76 -2.51 -27.88
N LEU A 18 -14.70 -3.79 -27.47
CA LEU A 18 -15.30 -4.25 -26.20
C LEU A 18 -14.31 -4.23 -25.03
N ILE A 19 -13.07 -3.87 -25.27
CA ILE A 19 -12.05 -3.79 -24.20
C ILE A 19 -12.22 -2.44 -23.49
N ALA A 20 -12.70 -2.48 -22.26
CA ALA A 20 -12.81 -1.32 -21.38
C ALA A 20 -11.56 -1.26 -20.47
N ASN A 21 -10.55 -0.49 -20.88
CA ASN A 21 -9.28 -0.42 -20.17
C ASN A 21 -9.42 0.10 -18.73
N ASP A 22 -10.31 1.06 -18.51
CA ASP A 22 -10.53 1.62 -17.17
C ASP A 22 -11.16 0.58 -16.24
N LEU A 23 -12.16 -0.16 -16.72
CA LEU A 23 -12.78 -1.25 -15.98
C LEU A 23 -11.77 -2.35 -15.64
N ASN A 24 -10.92 -2.73 -16.60
CA ASN A 24 -9.87 -3.72 -16.36
C ASN A 24 -8.87 -3.25 -15.29
N ARG A 25 -8.46 -2.00 -15.36
CA ARG A 25 -7.53 -1.40 -14.40
C ARG A 25 -8.12 -1.38 -12.98
N ASP A 26 -9.38 -0.99 -12.83
CA ASP A 26 -10.02 -0.95 -11.53
C ASP A 26 -10.27 -2.35 -10.98
N MET A 27 -10.55 -3.33 -11.86
CA MET A 27 -10.65 -4.74 -11.47
C MET A 27 -9.30 -5.32 -11.02
N GLU A 28 -8.21 -5.03 -11.73
CA GLU A 28 -6.84 -5.42 -11.31
C GLU A 28 -6.50 -4.89 -9.93
N ILE A 29 -6.88 -3.64 -9.63
CA ILE A 29 -6.68 -3.04 -8.32
C ILE A 29 -7.54 -3.76 -7.26
N CYS A 30 -8.79 -4.06 -7.58
CA CYS A 30 -9.68 -4.80 -6.71
C CYS A 30 -9.11 -6.19 -6.37
N GLU A 31 -8.66 -6.95 -7.36
CA GLU A 31 -8.01 -8.25 -7.19
C GLU A 31 -6.76 -8.15 -6.30
N HIS A 32 -5.95 -7.12 -6.51
CA HIS A 32 -4.75 -6.89 -5.71
C HIS A 32 -5.09 -6.61 -4.24
N ILE A 33 -6.10 -5.77 -3.97
CA ILE A 33 -6.59 -5.49 -2.62
C ILE A 33 -7.09 -6.77 -1.94
N VAL A 34 -7.89 -7.57 -2.64
CA VAL A 34 -8.40 -8.85 -2.13
C VAL A 34 -7.25 -9.80 -1.78
N SER A 35 -6.29 -9.95 -2.69
CA SER A 35 -5.11 -10.79 -2.49
C SER A 35 -4.31 -10.38 -1.24
N LEU A 36 -4.05 -9.07 -1.07
CA LEU A 36 -3.37 -8.54 0.12
C LEU A 36 -4.19 -8.78 1.38
N GLY A 37 -5.50 -8.56 1.33
CA GLY A 37 -6.40 -8.78 2.46
C GLY A 37 -6.43 -10.24 2.92
N LEU A 38 -6.50 -11.18 1.99
CA LEU A 38 -6.42 -12.63 2.27
C LEU A 38 -5.05 -13.02 2.85
N ALA A 39 -3.96 -12.46 2.32
CA ALA A 39 -2.62 -12.68 2.85
C ALA A 39 -2.47 -12.15 4.29
N LEU A 40 -3.05 -10.98 4.61
CA LEU A 40 -3.06 -10.45 5.97
C LEU A 40 -3.87 -11.33 6.91
N ARG A 41 -5.04 -11.83 6.49
CA ARG A 41 -5.82 -12.80 7.26
C ARG A 41 -5.02 -14.07 7.57
N SER A 42 -4.34 -14.61 6.56
CA SER A 42 -3.51 -15.80 6.70
C SER A 42 -2.37 -15.57 7.71
N ARG A 43 -1.66 -14.45 7.61
CA ARG A 43 -0.58 -14.08 8.55
C ARG A 43 -1.07 -13.94 10.01
N LYS A 44 -2.31 -13.52 10.20
CA LYS A 44 -2.94 -13.36 11.51
C LYS A 44 -3.72 -14.60 11.95
N ASN A 45 -3.71 -15.69 11.18
CA ASN A 45 -4.48 -16.91 11.41
C ASN A 45 -6.01 -16.66 11.54
N ILE A 46 -6.53 -15.67 10.83
CA ILE A 46 -7.95 -15.34 10.78
C ILE A 46 -8.57 -16.04 9.55
N ARG A 47 -9.48 -16.97 9.81
CA ARG A 47 -10.17 -17.70 8.72
C ARG A 47 -11.07 -16.75 7.92
N VAL A 48 -11.17 -16.94 6.59
CA VAL A 48 -12.01 -16.10 5.72
C VAL A 48 -13.47 -16.12 6.16
N ARG A 49 -13.99 -17.28 6.61
CA ARG A 49 -15.36 -17.41 7.13
C ARG A 49 -15.64 -16.62 8.41
N GLN A 50 -14.63 -16.12 9.10
CA GLN A 50 -14.80 -15.25 10.27
C GLN A 50 -15.00 -13.81 9.79
N PRO A 51 -16.20 -13.21 10.00
CA PRO A 51 -16.45 -11.84 9.56
C PRO A 51 -15.62 -10.85 10.37
N LEU A 52 -15.10 -9.82 9.70
CA LEU A 52 -14.44 -8.68 10.33
C LEU A 52 -15.32 -7.44 10.18
N THR A 53 -15.09 -6.46 11.04
CA THR A 53 -15.89 -5.24 11.05
C THR A 53 -15.66 -4.40 9.81
N SER A 54 -14.40 -4.17 9.44
CA SER A 54 -14.08 -3.35 8.28
C SER A 54 -12.72 -3.67 7.71
N VAL A 55 -12.51 -3.28 6.47
CA VAL A 55 -11.21 -3.14 5.83
C VAL A 55 -11.03 -1.69 5.42
N THR A 56 -9.84 -1.16 5.65
CA THR A 56 -9.48 0.19 5.20
C THR A 56 -8.57 0.07 3.99
N ILE A 57 -8.92 0.77 2.92
CA ILE A 57 -8.16 0.83 1.67
C ILE A 57 -7.71 2.27 1.42
N THR A 58 -6.63 2.44 0.68
CA THR A 58 -6.00 3.75 0.41
C THR A 58 -6.41 4.36 -0.91
N ARG A 59 -7.23 3.66 -1.69
CA ARG A 59 -7.74 4.14 -2.97
C ARG A 59 -9.24 4.07 -3.00
N GLU A 60 -9.86 5.18 -3.36
CA GLU A 60 -11.30 5.21 -3.58
C GLU A 60 -11.63 4.39 -4.83
N LEU A 61 -12.58 3.48 -4.69
CA LEU A 61 -13.10 2.62 -5.74
C LEU A 61 -14.61 2.77 -5.82
N ASP A 62 -15.17 2.55 -7.00
CA ASP A 62 -16.62 2.54 -7.19
C ASP A 62 -17.29 1.50 -6.26
N SER A 63 -18.53 1.77 -5.89
CA SER A 63 -19.35 0.92 -5.00
C SER A 63 -19.44 -0.54 -5.44
N TYR A 64 -19.39 -0.78 -6.75
CA TYR A 64 -19.36 -2.12 -7.32
C TYR A 64 -18.12 -2.91 -6.85
N TYR A 65 -16.94 -2.31 -6.97
CA TYR A 65 -15.68 -2.94 -6.54
C TYR A 65 -15.60 -3.06 -5.01
N GLN A 66 -16.13 -2.08 -4.28
CA GLN A 66 -16.21 -2.16 -2.82
C GLN A 66 -17.08 -3.35 -2.38
N THR A 67 -18.13 -3.67 -3.13
CA THR A 67 -18.98 -4.84 -2.86
C THR A 67 -18.20 -6.14 -3.05
N ILE A 68 -17.42 -6.26 -4.14
CA ILE A 68 -16.55 -7.43 -4.38
C ILE A 68 -15.53 -7.59 -3.24
N ILE A 69 -14.84 -6.52 -2.87
CA ILE A 69 -13.85 -6.54 -1.78
C ILE A 69 -14.50 -6.97 -0.45
N ARG A 70 -15.68 -6.43 -0.15
CA ARG A 70 -16.43 -6.76 1.06
C ARG A 70 -16.77 -8.24 1.12
N ASP A 71 -17.28 -8.78 0.03
CA ASP A 71 -17.75 -10.15 -0.04
C ASP A 71 -16.58 -11.15 -0.04
N GLU A 72 -15.52 -10.90 -0.82
CA GLU A 72 -14.33 -11.75 -0.88
C GLU A 72 -13.53 -11.76 0.43
N LEU A 73 -13.43 -10.62 1.09
CA LEU A 73 -12.74 -10.51 2.37
C LEU A 73 -13.65 -10.82 3.57
N ASN A 74 -14.94 -11.07 3.37
CA ASN A 74 -15.93 -11.26 4.43
C ASN A 74 -15.83 -10.18 5.51
N VAL A 75 -15.95 -8.92 5.09
CA VAL A 75 -15.97 -7.75 5.97
C VAL A 75 -17.34 -7.05 5.89
N LYS A 76 -17.74 -6.37 6.95
CA LYS A 76 -19.03 -5.67 6.96
C LYS A 76 -18.97 -4.34 6.20
N GLU A 77 -17.82 -3.69 6.21
CA GLU A 77 -17.64 -2.34 5.66
C GLU A 77 -16.27 -2.19 5.00
N VAL A 78 -16.23 -1.49 3.87
CA VAL A 78 -14.99 -1.02 3.24
C VAL A 78 -14.89 0.48 3.51
N LYS A 79 -13.79 0.90 4.13
CA LYS A 79 -13.49 2.30 4.43
C LYS A 79 -12.38 2.80 3.51
N PHE A 80 -12.48 4.05 3.12
CA PHE A 80 -11.40 4.75 2.47
C PHE A 80 -10.70 5.67 3.45
N GLU A 81 -9.38 5.64 3.46
CA GLU A 81 -8.55 6.56 4.23
C GLU A 81 -7.32 6.96 3.43
N ASP A 82 -6.93 8.21 3.59
CA ASP A 82 -5.74 8.75 2.95
C ASP A 82 -4.49 7.96 3.41
N PRO A 83 -3.62 7.52 2.48
CA PRO A 83 -2.37 6.84 2.81
C PRO A 83 -1.55 7.54 3.89
N GLU A 84 -1.53 8.88 3.86
CA GLU A 84 -0.78 9.68 4.84
C GLU A 84 -1.29 9.57 6.27
N LYS A 85 -2.58 9.24 6.45
CA LYS A 85 -3.20 9.03 7.77
C LYS A 85 -3.01 7.60 8.28
N LEU A 86 -2.93 6.64 7.37
CA LEU A 86 -2.80 5.23 7.71
C LEU A 86 -1.36 4.81 8.00
N ALA A 87 -0.43 5.38 7.27
CA ALA A 87 0.98 5.05 7.39
C ALA A 87 1.68 6.05 8.31
N LYS A 88 2.08 5.60 9.48
CA LYS A 88 2.97 6.38 10.33
C LYS A 88 4.33 6.45 9.66
N LYS A 89 4.66 7.62 9.12
CA LYS A 89 6.00 7.87 8.57
C LYS A 89 7.03 7.77 9.70
N ILE A 90 8.06 7.00 9.50
CA ILE A 90 9.21 6.89 10.40
C ILE A 90 10.45 7.27 9.63
N CYS A 91 11.17 8.24 10.16
CA CYS A 91 12.50 8.58 9.66
C CYS A 91 13.54 7.70 10.35
N LYS A 92 14.38 7.00 9.57
CA LYS A 92 15.54 6.25 10.04
C LYS A 92 16.82 6.96 9.60
N PRO A 93 17.45 7.75 10.47
CA PRO A 93 18.73 8.36 10.18
C PRO A 93 19.83 7.30 10.05
N ASP A 94 20.71 7.46 9.07
CA ASP A 94 21.90 6.62 8.93
C ASP A 94 23.00 7.11 9.89
N ALA A 95 23.17 6.40 11.00
CA ALA A 95 24.11 6.74 12.04
C ALA A 95 25.56 6.90 11.54
N ARG A 96 25.93 6.20 10.44
CA ARG A 96 27.28 6.27 9.86
C ARG A 96 27.50 7.61 9.16
N LYS A 97 26.49 8.12 8.49
CA LYS A 97 26.54 9.36 7.75
C LYS A 97 26.39 10.60 8.64
N ILE A 98 25.50 10.51 9.64
CA ILE A 98 25.25 11.63 10.56
C ILE A 98 26.27 11.67 11.71
N GLY A 99 27.01 10.57 11.96
CA GLY A 99 28.03 10.48 13.02
C GLY A 99 29.09 11.56 12.97
N PRO A 100 29.74 11.82 11.82
CA PRO A 100 30.73 12.90 11.67
C PRO A 100 30.17 14.30 11.92
N LYS A 101 28.86 14.51 11.63
CA LYS A 101 28.18 15.82 11.70
C LYS A 101 27.69 16.14 13.12
N TYR A 102 27.16 15.14 13.81
CA TYR A 102 26.46 15.35 15.12
C TYR A 102 27.13 14.66 16.31
N GLY A 103 28.13 13.83 16.10
CA GLY A 103 28.96 13.23 17.15
C GLY A 103 28.12 12.60 18.29
N LYS A 104 28.20 13.18 19.48
CA LYS A 104 27.50 12.68 20.67
C LYS A 104 25.97 12.82 20.59
N ASP A 105 25.45 13.71 19.76
CA ASP A 105 24.01 13.97 19.65
C ASP A 105 23.29 13.02 18.65
N VAL A 106 24.02 12.15 17.95
CA VAL A 106 23.47 11.16 17.04
C VAL A 106 22.35 10.32 17.66
N GLN A 107 22.52 9.92 18.93
CA GLN A 107 21.50 9.16 19.65
C GLN A 107 20.20 9.95 19.85
N LYS A 108 20.31 11.25 20.13
CA LYS A 108 19.13 12.12 20.26
C LYS A 108 18.39 12.23 18.92
N VAL A 109 19.11 12.45 17.83
CA VAL A 109 18.54 12.51 16.48
C VAL A 109 17.79 11.22 16.14
N ILE A 110 18.36 10.05 16.45
CA ILE A 110 17.72 8.76 16.18
C ILE A 110 16.44 8.59 17.03
N VAL A 111 16.45 8.99 18.29
CA VAL A 111 15.29 8.88 19.18
C VAL A 111 14.16 9.81 18.72
N GLU A 112 14.48 11.07 18.42
CA GLU A 112 13.51 12.05 17.93
C GLU A 112 12.90 11.61 16.59
N ALA A 113 13.72 11.11 15.67
CA ALA A 113 13.27 10.57 14.39
C ALA A 113 12.31 9.38 14.55
N LYS A 114 12.59 8.46 15.49
CA LYS A 114 11.73 7.30 15.80
C LYS A 114 10.41 7.72 16.45
N ASN A 115 10.43 8.77 17.26
CA ASN A 115 9.23 9.30 17.90
C ASN A 115 8.31 10.04 16.91
N GLY A 116 8.77 10.30 15.69
CA GLY A 116 8.02 11.00 14.67
C GLY A 116 8.15 12.53 14.78
N ASN A 117 9.09 13.05 15.60
CA ASN A 117 9.35 14.47 15.76
C ASN A 117 10.26 14.98 14.63
N PHE A 118 9.75 14.99 13.42
CA PHE A 118 10.47 15.52 12.27
C PHE A 118 9.54 16.30 11.35
N VAL A 119 10.11 17.28 10.65
CA VAL A 119 9.42 18.11 9.67
C VAL A 119 10.14 18.03 8.35
N GLU A 120 9.43 17.60 7.31
CA GLU A 120 9.96 17.60 5.95
C GLU A 120 10.03 19.04 5.42
N LYS A 121 11.20 19.44 4.92
CA LYS A 121 11.45 20.72 4.23
C LYS A 121 11.64 20.47 2.74
N GLU A 122 11.64 21.53 1.98
CA GLU A 122 11.91 21.45 0.54
C GLU A 122 13.29 20.82 0.24
N ASN A 123 13.46 20.27 -0.96
CA ASN A 123 14.71 19.64 -1.45
C ASN A 123 15.16 18.37 -0.69
N GLY A 124 14.24 17.61 -0.06
CA GLY A 124 14.59 16.36 0.63
C GLY A 124 15.38 16.58 1.91
N ILE A 125 15.26 17.75 2.52
CA ILE A 125 15.83 18.07 3.81
C ILE A 125 14.80 17.77 4.90
N ILE A 126 15.23 17.15 5.99
CA ILE A 126 14.37 16.87 7.16
C ILE A 126 14.99 17.53 8.39
N ASP A 127 14.13 18.20 9.15
CA ASP A 127 14.47 18.74 10.47
C ASP A 127 13.95 17.78 11.55
N VAL A 128 14.86 17.19 12.30
CA VAL A 128 14.57 16.24 13.37
C VAL A 128 14.95 16.86 14.71
N GLY A 129 13.98 17.44 15.40
CA GLY A 129 14.23 18.06 16.71
C GLY A 129 15.29 19.15 16.70
N GLY A 130 15.40 19.94 15.60
CA GLY A 130 16.42 20.98 15.40
C GLY A 130 17.69 20.51 14.70
N PHE A 131 17.80 19.24 14.35
CA PHE A 131 18.92 18.69 13.57
C PHE A 131 18.53 18.51 12.10
N ILE A 132 19.32 19.10 11.20
CA ILE A 132 19.03 19.09 9.76
C ILE A 132 19.69 17.88 9.08
N LEU A 133 18.88 16.99 8.53
CA LEU A 133 19.33 15.85 7.75
C LEU A 133 19.12 16.12 6.26
N GLU A 134 20.14 15.82 5.47
CA GLU A 134 20.10 15.98 4.00
C GLU A 134 19.67 14.68 3.31
N SER A 135 19.25 14.81 2.06
CA SER A 135 18.89 13.66 1.23
C SER A 135 20.05 12.64 1.18
N GLY A 136 19.74 11.40 1.58
CA GLY A 136 20.73 10.31 1.67
C GLY A 136 21.34 10.09 3.06
N GLU A 137 21.12 10.97 4.04
CA GLU A 137 21.49 10.77 5.45
C GLU A 137 20.42 10.01 6.25
N TYR A 138 19.26 9.76 5.63
CA TYR A 138 18.11 9.07 6.24
C TYR A 138 17.37 8.20 5.24
N THR A 139 16.54 7.31 5.74
CA THR A 139 15.58 6.53 4.94
C THR A 139 14.20 6.71 5.57
N MET A 140 13.19 6.95 4.72
CA MET A 140 11.80 7.00 5.17
C MET A 140 11.20 5.59 5.08
N GLU A 141 10.59 5.15 6.16
CA GLU A 141 9.79 3.93 6.19
C GLU A 141 8.37 4.26 6.64
N TYR A 142 7.44 3.47 6.16
CA TYR A 142 6.03 3.55 6.55
C TYR A 142 5.70 2.32 7.40
N LEU A 143 5.12 2.56 8.58
CA LEU A 143 4.63 1.52 9.49
C LEU A 143 3.11 1.53 9.54
#